data_e02dc764b65f599f88233a81bb039027
#
_entry.id   e02dc764b65f599f88233a81bb039027
#
_cell.length_a   1.000
_cell.length_b   1.000
_cell.length_c   1.000
_cell.angle_alpha   90.00
_cell.angle_beta   90.00
_cell.angle_gamma   90.00
#
_symmetry.space_group_name_H-M   'P 1'
#
loop_
_entity.id
_entity.type
_entity.pdbx_description
1 polymer ?
#
loop_
_entity_poly.entity_id
_entity_poly.type
_entity_poly.pdbx_seq_one_letter_code
_entity_poly.pdbx_strand_id
1 'polypeptide(L)'
;MFITIEGIDGAGKTTQAKLLASWLEAKGYSVFLTKEPTESKVGKLIREILSNASNYNAIVTALLFAADRAGHVEIIKKELEKGKIVISERYLHSSLAYQGASGLSIEWIREINKFVIPPDIIIY
;
A
#
# COMPACT_ATOMS: atom_id res chain seq x y z
N MET A 1 11.92 4.14 -9.83
CA MET A 1 11.91 4.51 -8.40
C MET A 1 10.53 4.24 -7.82
N PHE A 2 10.49 3.61 -6.67
CA PHE A 2 9.27 3.29 -5.95
C PHE A 2 9.24 4.03 -4.60
N ILE A 3 8.21 4.85 -4.41
CA ILE A 3 8.04 5.70 -3.22
C ILE A 3 6.75 5.30 -2.53
N THR A 4 6.78 5.12 -1.21
CA THR A 4 5.57 4.92 -0.43
C THR A 4 5.35 6.07 0.54
N ILE A 5 4.07 6.42 0.75
CA ILE A 5 3.66 7.42 1.73
C ILE A 5 2.82 6.71 2.78
N GLU A 6 3.30 6.73 4.00
CA GLU A 6 2.71 6.05 5.13
C GLU A 6 2.23 7.07 6.16
N GLY A 7 1.30 6.67 7.01
CA GLY A 7 0.79 7.52 8.08
C GLY A 7 -0.61 7.13 8.49
N ILE A 8 -1.09 7.72 9.56
CA ILE A 8 -2.45 7.50 10.07
C ILE A 8 -3.48 8.16 9.14
N ASP A 9 -4.73 7.74 9.26
CA ASP A 9 -5.84 8.36 8.54
C ASP A 9 -5.95 9.84 8.94
N GLY A 10 -6.25 10.68 7.96
CA GLY A 10 -6.35 12.12 8.17
C GLY A 10 -5.03 12.86 8.21
N ALA A 11 -3.90 12.19 7.98
CA ALA A 11 -2.57 12.83 7.95
C ALA A 11 -2.26 13.57 6.64
N GLY A 12 -3.21 13.58 5.69
CA GLY A 12 -3.02 14.27 4.40
C GLY A 12 -2.23 13.49 3.36
N LYS A 13 -2.15 12.16 3.50
CA LYS A 13 -1.40 11.30 2.57
C LYS A 13 -1.83 11.46 1.12
N THR A 14 -3.12 11.48 0.86
CA THR A 14 -3.68 11.61 -0.50
C THR A 14 -3.27 12.94 -1.12
N THR A 15 -3.37 14.03 -0.37
CA THR A 15 -2.97 15.37 -0.82
C THR A 15 -1.48 15.41 -1.10
N GLN A 16 -0.66 14.89 -0.20
CA GLN A 16 0.80 14.87 -0.35
C GLN A 16 1.22 14.02 -1.55
N ALA A 17 0.59 12.86 -1.75
CA ALA A 17 0.87 12.00 -2.90
C ALA A 17 0.59 12.71 -4.22
N LYS A 18 -0.54 13.41 -4.31
CA LYS A 18 -0.91 14.16 -5.51
C LYS A 18 0.03 15.34 -5.77
N LEU A 19 0.41 16.06 -4.72
CA LEU A 19 1.36 17.17 -4.84
C LEU A 19 2.73 16.68 -5.31
N LEU A 20 3.22 15.60 -4.74
CA LEU A 20 4.50 15.00 -5.15
C LEU A 20 4.45 14.53 -6.60
N ALA A 21 3.39 13.85 -7.00
CA ALA A 21 3.20 13.40 -8.37
C ALA A 21 3.21 14.58 -9.35
N SER A 22 2.46 15.64 -9.06
CA SER A 22 2.40 16.84 -9.89
C SER A 22 3.76 17.52 -10.00
N TRP A 23 4.49 17.60 -8.89
CA TRP A 23 5.82 18.20 -8.87
C TRP A 23 6.81 17.41 -9.74
N LEU A 24 6.78 16.08 -9.65
CA LEU A 24 7.64 15.22 -10.46
C LEU A 24 7.29 15.30 -11.94
N GLU A 25 6.00 15.31 -12.26
CA GLU A 25 5.53 15.44 -13.64
C GLU A 25 5.95 16.78 -14.26
N ALA A 26 5.89 17.86 -13.48
CA ALA A 26 6.37 19.16 -13.93
C ALA A 26 7.88 19.18 -14.23
N LYS A 27 8.64 18.26 -13.65
CA LYS A 27 10.08 18.09 -13.91
C LYS A 27 10.36 17.12 -15.06
N GLY A 28 9.32 16.60 -15.72
CA GLY A 28 9.47 15.75 -16.89
C GLY A 28 9.43 14.26 -16.61
N TYR A 29 9.15 13.83 -15.36
CA TYR A 29 9.03 12.42 -15.02
C TYR A 29 7.62 11.91 -15.29
N SER A 30 7.51 10.66 -15.68
CA SER A 30 6.23 9.96 -15.75
C SER A 30 5.93 9.30 -14.41
N VAL A 31 4.76 9.52 -13.86
CA VAL A 31 4.39 9.05 -12.52
C VAL A 31 3.17 8.15 -12.58
N PHE A 32 3.22 7.03 -11.86
CA PHE A 32 2.08 6.18 -11.60
C PHE A 32 1.70 6.33 -10.12
N LEU A 33 0.52 6.89 -9.88
CA LEU A 33 -0.01 7.11 -8.54
C LEU A 33 -0.98 5.98 -8.19
N THR A 34 -0.75 5.31 -7.07
CA THR A 34 -1.56 4.18 -6.64
C THR A 34 -1.75 4.19 -5.12
N LYS A 35 -2.52 3.23 -4.61
CA LYS A 35 -2.81 3.13 -3.17
C LYS A 35 -3.17 1.71 -2.76
N GLU A 36 -3.12 1.45 -1.46
CA GLU A 36 -3.65 0.24 -0.84
C GLU A 36 -4.64 0.61 0.27
N PRO A 37 -5.77 -0.09 0.43
CA PRO A 37 -6.25 -1.19 -0.43
C PRO A 37 -6.50 -0.72 -1.87
N THR A 38 -6.23 -1.60 -2.84
CA THR A 38 -6.36 -1.26 -4.26
C THR A 38 -7.83 -1.21 -4.71
N GLU A 39 -8.05 -0.81 -5.97
CA GLU A 39 -9.38 -0.85 -6.60
C GLU A 39 -9.76 -2.25 -7.10
N SER A 40 -8.91 -3.27 -6.87
CA SER A 40 -9.23 -4.66 -7.20
C SER A 40 -10.40 -5.19 -6.36
N LYS A 41 -10.92 -6.35 -6.75
CA LYS A 41 -11.99 -7.00 -5.97
C LYS A 41 -11.56 -7.27 -4.53
N VAL A 42 -10.30 -7.68 -4.31
CA VAL A 42 -9.77 -7.92 -2.98
C VAL A 42 -9.69 -6.61 -2.19
N GLY A 43 -9.19 -5.54 -2.80
CA GLY A 43 -9.12 -4.23 -2.17
C GLY A 43 -10.51 -3.69 -1.80
N LYS A 44 -11.49 -3.88 -2.66
CA LYS A 44 -12.88 -3.49 -2.39
C LYS A 44 -13.46 -4.28 -1.22
N LEU A 45 -13.18 -5.58 -1.14
CA LEU A 45 -13.62 -6.42 -0.02
C LEU A 45 -13.01 -5.93 1.30
N ILE A 46 -11.73 -5.58 1.29
CA ILE A 46 -11.07 -5.03 2.48
C ILE A 46 -11.78 -3.76 2.94
N ARG A 47 -12.05 -2.83 2.05
CA ARG A 47 -12.74 -1.57 2.40
C ARG A 47 -14.13 -1.83 2.97
N GLU A 48 -14.86 -2.78 2.40
CA GLU A 48 -16.18 -3.18 2.91
C GLU A 48 -16.07 -3.72 4.34
N ILE A 49 -15.12 -4.61 4.60
CA ILE A 49 -14.89 -5.18 5.92
C ILE A 49 -14.54 -4.08 6.93
N LEU A 50 -13.64 -3.17 6.58
CA LEU A 50 -13.22 -2.09 7.47
C LEU A 50 -14.34 -1.09 7.76
N SER A 51 -15.22 -0.84 6.81
CA SER A 51 -16.32 0.12 6.98
C SER A 51 -17.48 -0.42 7.80
N ASN A 52 -17.68 -1.73 7.80
CA ASN A 52 -18.84 -2.35 8.43
C ASN A 52 -18.62 -2.83 9.87
N ALA A 53 -17.43 -2.57 10.44
CA ALA A 53 -17.07 -3.07 11.76
C ALA A 53 -17.39 -4.56 11.93
N SER A 54 -17.31 -5.33 10.84
CA SER A 54 -17.68 -6.73 10.85
C SER A 54 -16.66 -7.56 11.62
N ASN A 55 -17.10 -8.73 12.12
CA ASN A 55 -16.36 -9.57 13.04
C ASN A 55 -15.29 -10.43 12.36
N TYR A 56 -14.60 -9.90 11.38
CA TYR A 56 -13.46 -10.61 10.79
C TYR A 56 -12.28 -10.53 11.74
N ASN A 57 -11.65 -11.67 12.00
CA ASN A 57 -10.50 -11.70 12.89
C ASN A 57 -9.26 -11.08 12.23
N ALA A 58 -8.27 -10.77 13.05
CA ALA A 58 -7.05 -10.13 12.60
C ALA A 58 -6.28 -10.96 11.55
N ILE A 59 -6.33 -12.27 11.64
CA ILE A 59 -5.66 -13.19 10.70
C ILE A 59 -6.28 -13.06 9.32
N VAL A 60 -7.60 -13.08 9.22
CA VAL A 60 -8.32 -12.92 7.95
C VAL A 60 -7.96 -11.58 7.31
N THR A 61 -8.01 -10.51 8.09
CA THR A 61 -7.68 -9.16 7.62
C THR A 61 -6.24 -9.09 7.11
N ALA A 62 -5.29 -9.64 7.86
CA ALA A 62 -3.88 -9.65 7.46
C ALA A 62 -3.67 -10.41 6.14
N LEU A 63 -4.32 -11.57 5.99
CA LEU A 63 -4.23 -12.37 4.76
C LEU A 63 -4.88 -11.65 3.57
N LEU A 64 -5.98 -10.94 3.77
CA LEU A 64 -6.61 -10.15 2.72
C LEU A 64 -5.72 -9.00 2.26
N PHE A 65 -5.10 -8.28 3.19
CA PHE A 65 -4.14 -7.23 2.83
C PHE A 65 -2.95 -7.80 2.07
N ALA A 66 -2.43 -8.95 2.49
CA ALA A 66 -1.33 -9.62 1.76
C ALA A 66 -1.77 -10.05 0.36
N ALA A 67 -2.99 -10.58 0.21
CA ALA A 67 -3.54 -10.96 -1.09
C ALA A 67 -3.69 -9.77 -2.03
N ASP A 68 -4.22 -8.65 -1.53
CA ASP A 68 -4.35 -7.42 -2.30
C ASP A 68 -2.98 -6.90 -2.74
N ARG A 69 -2.01 -6.93 -1.83
CA ARG A 69 -0.63 -6.49 -2.11
C ARG A 69 0.05 -7.40 -3.13
N ALA A 70 -0.22 -8.70 -3.11
CA ALA A 70 0.34 -9.62 -4.08
C ALA A 70 -0.03 -9.22 -5.52
N GLY A 71 -1.30 -8.88 -5.75
CA GLY A 71 -1.74 -8.36 -7.05
C GLY A 71 -1.17 -6.98 -7.35
N HIS A 72 -1.10 -6.12 -6.34
CA HIS A 72 -0.59 -4.76 -6.47
C HIS A 72 0.90 -4.74 -6.86
N VAL A 73 1.70 -5.62 -6.29
CA VAL A 73 3.14 -5.74 -6.61
C VAL A 73 3.35 -6.00 -8.09
N GLU A 74 2.52 -6.82 -8.72
CA GLU A 74 2.63 -7.09 -10.16
C GLU A 74 2.36 -5.82 -11.00
N ILE A 75 1.39 -5.01 -10.58
CA ILE A 75 1.10 -3.73 -11.23
C ILE A 75 2.27 -2.76 -11.05
N ILE A 76 2.77 -2.65 -9.82
CA ILE A 76 3.91 -1.78 -9.51
C ILE A 76 5.14 -2.16 -10.36
N LYS A 77 5.46 -3.45 -10.43
CA LYS A 77 6.58 -3.92 -11.25
C LYS A 77 6.45 -3.52 -12.71
N LYS A 78 5.27 -3.69 -13.28
CA LYS A 78 5.02 -3.32 -14.68
C LYS A 78 5.20 -1.84 -14.92
N GLU A 79 4.73 -0.99 -14.02
CA GLU A 79 4.87 0.45 -14.15
C GLU A 79 6.33 0.90 -13.97
N LEU A 80 7.07 0.26 -13.07
CA LEU A 80 8.51 0.50 -12.91
C LEU A 80 9.28 0.10 -14.17
N GLU A 81 8.93 -1.01 -14.80
CA GLU A 81 9.55 -1.46 -16.04
C GLU A 81 9.34 -0.48 -17.20
N LYS A 82 8.25 0.28 -17.16
CA LYS A 82 7.99 1.35 -18.14
C LYS A 82 8.82 2.61 -17.86
N GLY A 83 9.66 2.62 -16.84
CA GLY A 83 10.48 3.77 -16.46
C GLY A 83 9.75 4.81 -15.63
N LYS A 84 8.57 4.49 -15.10
CA LYS A 84 7.80 5.44 -14.28
C LYS A 84 8.30 5.48 -12.85
N ILE A 85 8.06 6.61 -12.19
CA ILE A 85 8.15 6.72 -10.75
C ILE A 85 6.80 6.27 -10.20
N VAL A 86 6.80 5.27 -9.32
CA VAL A 86 5.59 4.78 -8.68
C VAL A 86 5.46 5.37 -7.29
N ILE A 87 4.33 5.97 -6.98
CA ILE A 87 4.01 6.49 -5.66
C ILE A 87 2.80 5.72 -5.14
N SER A 88 2.97 5.00 -4.03
CA SER A 88 1.87 4.30 -3.38
C SER A 88 1.52 4.96 -2.05
N GLU A 89 0.26 5.29 -1.90
CA GLU A 89 -0.32 5.69 -0.63
C GLU A 89 -0.62 4.41 0.14
N ARG A 90 0.17 4.13 1.17
CA ARG A 90 0.23 2.90 1.97
C ARG A 90 0.86 1.71 1.22
N TYR A 91 1.51 0.88 1.98
CA TYR A 91 2.15 -0.35 1.50
C TYR A 91 2.40 -1.27 2.71
N LEU A 92 3.47 -2.07 2.69
CA LEU A 92 3.78 -3.05 3.73
C LEU A 92 3.81 -2.46 5.15
N HIS A 93 4.36 -1.27 5.32
CA HIS A 93 4.49 -0.66 6.65
C HIS A 93 3.14 -0.40 7.31
N SER A 94 2.09 -0.12 6.53
CA SER A 94 0.74 -0.02 7.08
C SER A 94 0.28 -1.35 7.68
N SER A 95 0.56 -2.48 7.01
CA SER A 95 0.23 -3.81 7.52
C SER A 95 1.01 -4.14 8.79
N LEU A 96 2.32 -3.82 8.82
CA LEU A 96 3.13 -4.04 10.02
C LEU A 96 2.58 -3.25 11.21
N ALA A 97 2.16 -2.01 10.99
CA ALA A 97 1.61 -1.17 12.05
C ALA A 97 0.22 -1.64 12.49
N TYR A 98 -0.72 -1.80 11.57
CA TYR A 98 -2.12 -2.07 11.91
C TYR A 98 -2.35 -3.52 12.33
N GLN A 99 -1.84 -4.49 11.59
CA GLN A 99 -2.00 -5.89 11.95
C GLN A 99 -1.12 -6.26 13.16
N GLY A 100 0.05 -5.64 13.28
CA GLY A 100 0.90 -5.78 14.47
C GLY A 100 0.21 -5.25 15.72
N ALA A 101 -0.45 -4.09 15.64
CA ALA A 101 -1.23 -3.52 16.74
C ALA A 101 -2.43 -4.41 17.14
N SER A 102 -2.93 -5.23 16.22
CA SER A 102 -3.99 -6.21 16.51
C SER A 102 -3.48 -7.46 17.21
N GLY A 103 -2.20 -7.52 17.57
CA GLY A 103 -1.61 -8.62 18.32
C GLY A 103 -0.96 -9.71 17.49
N LEU A 104 -0.89 -9.53 16.17
CA LEU A 104 -0.23 -10.50 15.29
C LEU A 104 1.29 -10.35 15.34
N SER A 105 1.99 -11.46 15.20
CA SER A 105 3.44 -11.49 15.13
C SER A 105 3.95 -10.70 13.91
N ILE A 106 4.87 -9.78 14.12
CA ILE A 106 5.52 -9.02 13.04
C ILE A 106 6.25 -9.96 12.08
N GLU A 107 6.92 -10.98 12.60
CA GLU A 107 7.61 -11.97 11.76
C GLU A 107 6.64 -12.71 10.85
N TRP A 108 5.46 -13.08 11.37
CA TRP A 108 4.45 -13.74 10.57
C TRP A 108 3.89 -12.80 9.48
N ILE A 109 3.62 -11.54 9.82
CA ILE A 109 3.16 -10.54 8.83
C ILE A 109 4.21 -10.38 7.73
N ARG A 110 5.47 -10.33 8.07
CA ARG A 110 6.56 -10.27 7.09
C ARG A 110 6.60 -11.51 6.22
N GLU A 111 6.43 -12.67 6.80
CA GLU A 111 6.44 -13.94 6.06
C GLU A 111 5.32 -14.02 5.02
N ILE A 112 4.11 -13.64 5.37
CA ILE A 112 2.99 -13.66 4.41
C ILE A 112 3.10 -12.57 3.34
N ASN A 113 3.99 -11.59 3.53
CA ASN A 113 4.26 -10.51 2.59
C ASN A 113 5.65 -10.61 1.94
N LYS A 114 6.32 -11.76 2.01
CA LYS A 114 7.72 -11.91 1.55
C LYS A 114 7.93 -11.66 0.06
N PHE A 115 6.87 -11.67 -0.75
CA PHE A 115 6.91 -11.41 -2.18
C PHE A 115 7.06 -9.92 -2.54
N VAL A 116 6.98 -9.01 -1.55
CA VAL A 116 6.99 -7.56 -1.81
C VAL A 116 8.33 -7.09 -2.37
N ILE A 117 8.27 -6.06 -3.20
CA ILE A 117 9.46 -5.30 -3.57
C ILE A 117 9.60 -4.14 -2.58
N PRO A 118 10.80 -3.91 -2.03
CA PRO A 118 10.97 -2.81 -1.08
C PRO A 118 10.87 -1.46 -1.79
N PRO A 119 10.27 -0.45 -1.15
CA PRO A 119 10.30 0.90 -1.70
C PRO A 119 11.73 1.47 -1.59
N ASP A 120 12.05 2.37 -2.51
CA ASP A 120 13.31 3.12 -2.47
C ASP A 120 13.25 4.21 -1.41
N ILE A 121 12.07 4.84 -1.25
CA ILE A 121 11.85 5.92 -0.29
C ILE A 121 10.53 5.68 0.43
N ILE A 122 10.55 5.85 1.75
CA ILE A 122 9.36 5.80 2.59
C ILE A 122 9.18 7.18 3.22
N ILE A 123 8.01 7.79 3.01
CA ILE A 123 7.68 9.09 3.58
C ILE A 123 6.60 8.87 4.64
N TYR A 124 6.86 9.36 5.84
CA TYR A 124 5.91 9.32 6.94
C TYR A 124 5.23 10.68 7.14
#